data_f795eb1c9a9c67bf540b8fcd5b44dc57
#
_entry.id   f795eb1c9a9c67bf540b8fcd5b44dc57
#
_cell.length_a   1.000
_cell.length_b   1.000
_cell.length_c   1.000
_cell.angle_alpha   90.00
_cell.angle_beta   90.00
_cell.angle_gamma   90.00
#
_symmetry.space_group_name_H-M   'P 1'
#
loop_
_entity.id
_entity.type
_entity.pdbx_description
1 polymer ?
#
loop_
_entity_poly.entity_id
_entity_poly.type
_entity_poly.pdbx_seq_one_letter_code
_entity_poly.pdbx_strand_id
1 'polypeptide(L)'
;MNREQWLNECIQRLRPDFEQLARPLPEKIRASCSWPSKSGLAAKKRRIGEAWSSRNSADQSHEVFISPVLKEPIEVAATLVHELVHCAVGVEEGHKGKFPRLAKALGLVGKMTATTASAELKAHLQQVTDSIGPYPHAELTHSNATKKQGCRLLKVVCECGCVVRMTRKWLDEVGPPTCGCGSPMVEEEGDGDDE
;
A
#
# COMPACT_ATOMS: atom_id res chain seq x y z
N MET A 1 18.44 -0.89 18.36
CA MET A 1 17.73 -0.15 17.27
C MET A 1 16.42 -0.86 16.99
N ASN A 2 15.31 -0.13 16.88
CA ASN A 2 14.04 -0.68 16.40
C ASN A 2 13.93 -0.52 14.87
N ARG A 3 12.87 -1.10 14.25
CA ARG A 3 12.69 -1.10 12.78
C ARG A 3 12.48 0.31 12.21
N GLU A 4 11.81 1.20 12.93
CA GLU A 4 11.60 2.59 12.51
C GLU A 4 12.92 3.37 12.56
N GLN A 5 13.74 3.16 13.57
CA GLN A 5 15.09 3.73 13.65
C GLN A 5 15.97 3.22 12.51
N TRP A 6 15.89 1.92 12.17
CA TRP A 6 16.63 1.33 11.05
C TRP A 6 16.23 1.96 9.71
N LEU A 7 14.92 2.09 9.45
CA LEU A 7 14.41 2.72 8.23
C LEU A 7 14.87 4.19 8.11
N ASN A 8 14.80 4.94 9.20
CA ASN A 8 15.21 6.34 9.19
C ASN A 8 16.74 6.50 9.08
N GLU A 9 17.53 5.59 9.65
CA GLU A 9 18.99 5.55 9.42
C GLU A 9 19.31 5.23 7.95
N CYS A 10 18.56 4.29 7.31
CA CYS A 10 18.64 4.04 5.88
C CYS A 10 18.43 5.32 5.06
N ILE A 11 17.42 6.13 5.39
CA ILE A 11 17.18 7.41 4.71
C ILE A 11 18.42 8.31 4.81
N GLN A 12 19.03 8.43 5.98
CA GLN A 12 20.21 9.28 6.15
C GLN A 12 21.37 8.81 5.29
N ARG A 13 21.61 7.50 5.20
CA ARG A 13 22.68 6.93 4.37
C ARG A 13 22.44 7.07 2.87
N LEU A 14 21.17 7.15 2.45
CA LEU A 14 20.78 7.31 1.04
C LEU A 14 20.70 8.77 0.58
N ARG A 15 20.68 9.76 1.49
CA ARG A 15 20.62 11.20 1.13
C ARG A 15 21.68 11.61 0.10
N PRO A 16 22.97 11.21 0.25
CA PRO A 16 24.01 11.59 -0.70
C PRO A 16 23.72 11.13 -2.13
N ASP A 17 23.07 9.99 -2.32
CA ASP A 17 22.75 9.46 -3.66
C ASP A 17 21.79 10.39 -4.40
N PHE A 18 20.81 10.94 -3.70
CA PHE A 18 19.86 11.91 -4.25
C PHE A 18 20.50 13.28 -4.48
N GLU A 19 21.42 13.72 -3.62
CA GLU A 19 22.16 14.96 -3.76
C GLU A 19 23.07 14.93 -5.01
N GLN A 20 23.78 13.83 -5.23
CA GLN A 20 24.63 13.62 -6.41
C GLN A 20 23.84 13.72 -7.73
N LEU A 21 22.57 13.36 -7.72
CA LEU A 21 21.66 13.46 -8.86
C LEU A 21 20.96 14.82 -8.97
N ALA A 22 21.35 15.80 -8.18
CA ALA A 22 20.74 17.14 -8.08
C ALA A 22 19.22 17.07 -7.79
N ARG A 23 18.81 16.08 -6.98
CA ARG A 23 17.43 15.87 -6.51
C ARG A 23 17.43 15.57 -5.01
N PRO A 24 17.85 16.51 -4.15
CA PRO A 24 17.95 16.27 -2.73
C PRO A 24 16.61 15.87 -2.13
N LEU A 25 16.66 14.98 -1.16
CA LEU A 25 15.48 14.59 -0.38
C LEU A 25 15.00 15.76 0.48
N PRO A 26 13.68 15.90 0.68
CA PRO A 26 13.14 16.81 1.67
C PRO A 26 13.80 16.63 3.04
N GLU A 27 13.92 17.70 3.80
CA GLU A 27 14.53 17.65 5.14
C GLU A 27 13.73 16.74 6.07
N LYS A 28 12.40 16.94 6.10
CA LYS A 28 11.49 16.22 6.98
C LYS A 28 10.88 15.02 6.27
N ILE A 29 11.47 13.86 6.48
CA ILE A 29 10.95 12.55 6.04
C ILE A 29 10.99 11.61 7.23
N ARG A 30 9.91 10.86 7.44
CA ARG A 30 9.84 9.75 8.40
C ARG A 30 9.44 8.48 7.69
N ALA A 31 10.11 7.37 8.01
CA ALA A 31 9.72 6.06 7.54
C ALA A 31 9.28 5.19 8.72
N SER A 32 8.23 4.42 8.51
CA SER A 32 7.70 3.47 9.47
C SER A 32 7.29 2.16 8.79
N CYS A 33 7.32 1.08 9.57
CA CYS A 33 6.82 -0.22 9.15
C CYS A 33 5.30 -0.24 9.37
N SER A 34 4.53 -0.10 8.30
CA SER A 34 3.08 0.00 8.34
C SER A 34 2.43 -0.54 7.07
N TRP A 35 1.16 -0.90 7.18
CA TRP A 35 0.39 -1.28 6.01
C TRP A 35 0.10 -0.07 5.12
N PRO A 36 0.40 -0.15 3.80
CA PRO A 36 -0.09 0.84 2.85
C PRO A 36 -1.61 0.99 2.90
N SER A 37 -2.11 2.21 2.73
CA SER A 37 -3.52 2.58 2.86
C SER A 37 -4.44 1.86 1.87
N LYS A 38 -3.90 1.54 0.69
CA LYS A 38 -4.62 0.83 -0.38
C LYS A 38 -3.87 -0.45 -0.74
N SER A 39 -4.60 -1.54 -0.88
CA SER A 39 -4.06 -2.84 -1.32
C SER A 39 -2.91 -3.41 -0.47
N GLY A 40 -2.64 -2.87 0.71
CA GLY A 40 -1.61 -3.39 1.63
C GLY A 40 -1.89 -4.83 2.08
N LEU A 41 -3.16 -5.20 2.21
CA LEU A 41 -3.63 -6.54 2.59
C LEU A 41 -4.09 -7.38 1.41
N ALA A 42 -3.90 -6.93 0.16
CA ALA A 42 -4.35 -7.66 -1.00
C ALA A 42 -3.54 -8.96 -1.21
N ALA A 43 -4.23 -10.05 -1.58
CA ALA A 43 -3.58 -11.32 -1.90
C ALA A 43 -2.78 -11.23 -3.22
N LYS A 44 -3.32 -10.49 -4.21
CA LYS A 44 -2.67 -10.26 -5.51
C LYS A 44 -2.36 -8.76 -5.65
N LYS A 45 -1.26 -8.42 -6.34
CA LYS A 45 -0.83 -7.01 -6.60
C LYS A 45 -0.74 -6.16 -5.33
N ARG A 46 -0.23 -6.74 -4.25
CA ARG A 46 -0.04 -6.06 -2.97
C ARG A 46 0.86 -4.84 -3.12
N ARG A 47 0.45 -3.72 -2.52
CA ARG A 47 1.33 -2.57 -2.35
C ARG A 47 2.26 -2.83 -1.17
N ILE A 48 3.56 -2.68 -1.38
CA ILE A 48 4.60 -2.94 -0.37
C ILE A 48 5.28 -1.69 0.15
N GLY A 49 5.05 -0.54 -0.50
CA GLY A 49 5.49 0.77 -0.05
C GLY A 49 4.44 1.83 -0.36
N GLU A 50 4.47 2.95 0.36
CA GLU A 50 3.62 4.11 0.11
C GLU A 50 4.28 5.39 0.64
N ALA A 51 4.35 6.43 -0.21
CA ALA A 51 4.79 7.75 0.19
C ALA A 51 3.60 8.71 0.31
N TRP A 52 3.60 9.53 1.36
CA TRP A 52 2.63 10.58 1.59
C TRP A 52 3.29 11.95 1.50
N SER A 53 2.63 12.88 0.83
CA SER A 53 3.09 14.26 0.74
C SER A 53 3.09 14.95 2.10
N SER A 54 4.04 15.84 2.32
CA SER A 54 4.11 16.70 3.51
C SER A 54 2.83 17.51 3.76
N ARG A 55 2.01 17.74 2.72
CA ARG A 55 0.71 18.41 2.85
C ARG A 55 -0.30 17.62 3.69
N ASN A 56 -0.09 16.32 3.84
CA ASN A 56 -0.95 15.43 4.62
C ASN A 56 -0.55 15.34 6.10
N SER A 57 0.58 15.93 6.48
CA SER A 57 1.10 15.92 7.85
C SER A 57 1.06 17.31 8.46
N ALA A 58 0.58 17.42 9.70
CA ALA A 58 0.46 18.71 10.40
C ALA A 58 1.83 19.40 10.62
N ASP A 59 2.91 18.63 10.75
CA ASP A 59 4.28 19.14 10.90
C ASP A 59 5.03 19.24 9.58
N GLN A 60 4.32 19.05 8.45
CA GLN A 60 4.87 19.10 7.09
C GLN A 60 5.97 18.07 6.81
N SER A 61 5.93 16.93 7.47
CA SER A 61 6.82 15.81 7.18
C SER A 61 6.24 14.94 6.05
N HIS A 62 7.11 14.46 5.17
CA HIS A 62 6.77 13.34 4.30
C HIS A 62 6.74 12.05 5.12
N GLU A 63 5.72 11.22 4.89
CA GLU A 63 5.61 9.92 5.55
C GLU A 63 5.83 8.82 4.53
N VAL A 64 6.63 7.83 4.89
CA VAL A 64 6.90 6.66 4.07
C VAL A 64 6.52 5.41 4.86
N PHE A 65 5.66 4.59 4.29
CA PHE A 65 5.24 3.32 4.87
C PHE A 65 5.85 2.16 4.11
N ILE A 66 6.52 1.28 4.83
CA ILE A 66 7.08 0.03 4.30
C ILE A 66 6.29 -1.13 4.88
N SER A 67 5.77 -1.98 4.00
CA SER A 67 4.90 -3.08 4.38
C SER A 67 5.58 -4.07 5.34
N PRO A 68 4.88 -4.49 6.42
CA PRO A 68 5.42 -5.47 7.36
C PRO A 68 5.52 -6.89 6.82
N VAL A 69 5.20 -7.14 5.55
CA VAL A 69 5.47 -8.44 4.90
C VAL A 69 6.92 -8.55 4.41
N LEU A 70 7.64 -7.44 4.33
CA LEU A 70 9.04 -7.42 3.91
C LEU A 70 9.95 -7.63 5.12
N LYS A 71 10.91 -8.55 4.99
CA LYS A 71 11.91 -8.84 6.03
C LYS A 71 13.35 -8.72 5.53
N GLU A 72 13.56 -8.95 4.24
CA GLU A 72 14.91 -8.94 3.66
C GLU A 72 15.43 -7.51 3.57
N PRO A 73 16.56 -7.16 4.23
CA PRO A 73 17.04 -5.78 4.33
C PRO A 73 17.18 -5.08 2.98
N ILE A 74 17.66 -5.78 1.95
CA ILE A 74 17.84 -5.23 0.60
C ILE A 74 16.48 -4.93 -0.07
N GLU A 75 15.47 -5.79 0.11
CA GLU A 75 14.13 -5.56 -0.43
C GLU A 75 13.45 -4.38 0.27
N VAL A 76 13.61 -4.30 1.59
CA VAL A 76 13.12 -3.17 2.41
C VAL A 76 13.78 -1.88 1.92
N ALA A 77 15.10 -1.85 1.79
CA ALA A 77 15.84 -0.68 1.34
C ALA A 77 15.52 -0.30 -0.11
N ALA A 78 15.36 -1.27 -1.02
CA ALA A 78 14.96 -1.01 -2.40
C ALA A 78 13.54 -0.43 -2.50
N THR A 79 12.60 -0.94 -1.69
CA THR A 79 11.25 -0.37 -1.57
C THR A 79 11.33 1.05 -1.00
N LEU A 80 12.16 1.28 0.01
CA LEU A 80 12.39 2.60 0.58
C LEU A 80 12.93 3.57 -0.48
N VAL A 81 13.93 3.19 -1.29
CA VAL A 81 14.44 4.01 -2.41
C VAL A 81 13.32 4.40 -3.36
N HIS A 82 12.42 3.47 -3.71
CA HIS A 82 11.26 3.76 -4.56
C HIS A 82 10.36 4.86 -3.95
N GLU A 83 10.03 4.75 -2.68
CA GLU A 83 9.18 5.74 -2.00
C GLU A 83 9.91 7.08 -1.79
N LEU A 84 11.22 7.06 -1.59
CA LEU A 84 12.03 8.27 -1.51
C LEU A 84 12.09 9.01 -2.86
N VAL A 85 12.05 8.31 -3.99
CA VAL A 85 11.91 8.96 -5.31
C VAL A 85 10.61 9.76 -5.37
N HIS A 86 9.49 9.24 -4.85
CA HIS A 86 8.24 9.99 -4.76
C HIS A 86 8.39 11.25 -3.89
N CYS A 87 9.09 11.16 -2.77
CA CYS A 87 9.36 12.33 -1.91
C CYS A 87 10.20 13.39 -2.62
N ALA A 88 11.22 12.98 -3.41
CA ALA A 88 12.15 13.88 -4.10
C ALA A 88 11.55 14.58 -5.32
N VAL A 89 10.61 13.96 -6.02
CA VAL A 89 10.00 14.53 -7.24
C VAL A 89 8.62 15.12 -7.01
N GLY A 90 7.99 14.82 -5.89
CA GLY A 90 6.60 15.11 -5.55
C GLY A 90 5.71 13.88 -5.71
N VAL A 91 4.96 13.54 -4.67
CA VAL A 91 4.08 12.36 -4.63
C VAL A 91 2.99 12.42 -5.71
N GLU A 92 2.57 13.63 -6.08
CA GLU A 92 1.57 13.92 -7.11
C GLU A 92 2.03 13.54 -8.54
N GLU A 93 3.33 13.47 -8.81
CA GLU A 93 3.87 13.01 -10.10
C GLU A 93 3.53 11.53 -10.37
N GLY A 94 3.23 10.77 -9.34
CA GLY A 94 3.01 9.34 -9.44
C GLY A 94 4.24 8.65 -10.05
N HIS A 95 4.01 7.74 -11.01
CA HIS A 95 5.09 7.01 -11.69
C HIS A 95 5.38 7.57 -13.10
N LYS A 96 5.09 8.85 -13.33
CA LYS A 96 5.26 9.55 -14.61
C LYS A 96 6.27 10.70 -14.47
N GLY A 97 6.43 11.47 -15.53
CA GLY A 97 7.21 12.71 -15.51
C GLY A 97 8.65 12.53 -15.03
N LYS A 98 8.98 13.12 -13.90
CA LYS A 98 10.32 13.11 -13.30
C LYS A 98 10.66 11.78 -12.61
N PHE A 99 9.65 11.05 -12.13
CA PHE A 99 9.84 9.79 -11.40
C PHE A 99 10.68 8.76 -12.16
N PRO A 100 10.35 8.34 -13.40
CA PRO A 100 11.12 7.32 -14.11
C PRO A 100 12.59 7.68 -14.34
N ARG A 101 12.88 8.96 -14.50
CA ARG A 101 14.26 9.42 -14.73
C ARG A 101 15.09 9.26 -13.48
N LEU A 102 14.58 9.73 -12.34
CA LEU A 102 15.29 9.62 -11.06
C LEU A 102 15.39 8.16 -10.60
N ALA A 103 14.29 7.40 -10.70
CA ALA A 103 14.26 5.99 -10.34
C ALA A 103 15.31 5.17 -11.09
N LYS A 104 15.42 5.36 -12.42
CA LYS A 104 16.43 4.67 -13.24
C LYS A 104 17.85 5.15 -12.92
N ALA A 105 18.05 6.44 -12.68
CA ALA A 105 19.36 6.97 -12.31
C ALA A 105 19.87 6.40 -10.97
N LEU A 106 18.96 6.10 -10.04
CA LEU A 106 19.26 5.40 -8.78
C LEU A 106 19.41 3.88 -8.93
N GLY A 107 19.21 3.33 -10.14
CA GLY A 107 19.32 1.89 -10.39
C GLY A 107 18.05 1.08 -10.14
N LEU A 108 16.88 1.71 -10.06
CA LEU A 108 15.60 1.00 -10.06
C LEU A 108 15.23 0.60 -11.50
N VAL A 109 14.89 -0.68 -11.69
CA VAL A 109 14.57 -1.27 -13.00
C VAL A 109 13.19 -1.90 -13.02
N GLY A 110 12.70 -2.21 -14.23
CA GLY A 110 11.40 -2.83 -14.45
C GLY A 110 10.26 -1.83 -14.65
N LYS A 111 9.03 -2.25 -14.38
CA LYS A 111 7.85 -1.40 -14.49
C LYS A 111 7.84 -0.37 -13.37
N MET A 112 7.68 0.90 -13.67
CA MET A 112 7.78 1.97 -12.65
C MET A 112 6.77 1.83 -11.48
N THR A 113 5.67 1.15 -11.67
CA THR A 113 4.71 0.82 -10.59
C THR A 113 5.07 -0.45 -9.80
N ALA A 114 6.16 -1.14 -10.19
CA ALA A 114 6.62 -2.39 -9.58
C ALA A 114 8.11 -2.57 -9.90
N THR A 115 8.94 -1.63 -9.43
CA THR A 115 10.38 -1.65 -9.68
C THR A 115 11.10 -2.65 -8.77
N THR A 116 12.26 -3.10 -9.24
CA THR A 116 13.24 -3.87 -8.47
C THR A 116 14.59 -3.16 -8.54
N ALA A 117 15.49 -3.47 -7.61
CA ALA A 117 16.84 -2.95 -7.66
C ALA A 117 17.69 -3.67 -8.72
N SER A 118 18.47 -2.93 -9.52
CA SER A 118 19.50 -3.49 -10.39
C SER A 118 20.61 -4.18 -9.57
N ALA A 119 21.52 -4.88 -10.23
CA ALA A 119 22.65 -5.51 -9.55
C ALA A 119 23.53 -4.48 -8.83
N GLU A 120 23.77 -3.33 -9.48
CA GLU A 120 24.58 -2.23 -8.93
C GLU A 120 23.89 -1.61 -7.70
N LEU A 121 22.59 -1.34 -7.80
CA LEU A 121 21.83 -0.80 -6.66
C LEU A 121 21.78 -1.82 -5.51
N LYS A 122 21.62 -3.12 -5.78
CA LYS A 122 21.65 -4.15 -4.73
C LYS A 122 23.01 -4.18 -4.01
N ALA A 123 24.12 -4.09 -4.76
CA ALA A 123 25.45 -4.04 -4.17
C ALA A 123 25.65 -2.80 -3.29
N HIS A 124 25.17 -1.64 -3.73
CA HIS A 124 25.20 -0.41 -2.94
C HIS A 124 24.32 -0.53 -1.68
N LEU A 125 23.08 -1.01 -1.84
CA LEU A 125 22.18 -1.22 -0.70
C LEU A 125 22.71 -2.24 0.30
N GLN A 126 23.45 -3.26 -0.16
CA GLN A 126 24.13 -4.18 0.75
C GLN A 126 25.15 -3.44 1.64
N GLN A 127 25.97 -2.56 1.06
CA GLN A 127 26.92 -1.76 1.85
C GLN A 127 26.18 -0.85 2.86
N VAL A 128 25.10 -0.22 2.43
CA VAL A 128 24.27 0.63 3.31
C VAL A 128 23.71 -0.20 4.47
N THR A 129 23.06 -1.32 4.17
CA THR A 129 22.41 -2.17 5.18
C THR A 129 23.42 -2.83 6.12
N ASP A 130 24.58 -3.26 5.62
CA ASP A 130 25.67 -3.83 6.44
C ASP A 130 26.20 -2.82 7.44
N SER A 131 26.28 -1.53 7.05
CA SER A 131 26.73 -0.44 7.93
C SER A 131 25.74 -0.12 9.06
N ILE A 132 24.46 -0.46 8.90
CA ILE A 132 23.40 -0.23 9.87
C ILE A 132 23.20 -1.49 10.75
N GLY A 133 23.42 -2.66 10.17
CA GLY A 133 23.10 -3.96 10.76
C GLY A 133 21.77 -4.55 10.29
N PRO A 134 21.40 -5.73 10.80
CA PRO A 134 20.22 -6.45 10.35
C PRO A 134 18.94 -5.65 10.58
N TYR A 135 17.98 -5.76 9.65
CA TYR A 135 16.64 -5.18 9.82
C TYR A 135 15.90 -5.90 10.95
N PRO A 136 15.60 -5.21 12.08
CA PRO A 136 15.07 -5.85 13.28
C PRO A 136 13.56 -6.07 13.18
N HIS A 137 13.13 -6.89 12.24
CA HIS A 137 11.72 -7.15 11.96
C HIS A 137 11.44 -8.62 11.66
N ALA A 138 10.39 -9.16 12.26
CA ALA A 138 9.78 -10.42 11.87
C ALA A 138 8.58 -10.13 10.97
N GLU A 139 8.57 -10.75 9.80
CA GLU A 139 7.52 -10.55 8.78
C GLU A 139 6.12 -10.90 9.29
N LEU A 140 5.12 -10.14 8.87
CA LEU A 140 3.74 -10.49 9.08
C LEU A 140 3.19 -11.25 7.88
N THR A 141 2.59 -12.41 8.12
CA THR A 141 1.90 -13.19 7.10
C THR A 141 0.41 -12.88 7.10
N HIS A 142 -0.19 -12.77 5.92
CA HIS A 142 -1.62 -12.47 5.78
C HIS A 142 -2.52 -13.68 6.09
N SER A 143 -1.96 -14.89 6.20
CA SER A 143 -2.72 -16.13 6.41
C SER A 143 -3.51 -16.17 7.73
N ASN A 144 -3.15 -15.33 8.69
CA ASN A 144 -3.81 -15.23 10.00
C ASN A 144 -4.73 -13.99 10.11
N ALA A 145 -4.95 -13.24 9.03
CA ALA A 145 -5.88 -12.13 9.07
C ALA A 145 -7.32 -12.63 9.21
N THR A 146 -8.09 -11.98 10.07
CA THR A 146 -9.51 -12.26 10.21
C THR A 146 -10.22 -12.14 8.86
N LYS A 147 -11.07 -13.12 8.53
CA LYS A 147 -11.89 -13.06 7.33
C LYS A 147 -12.64 -11.72 7.29
N LYS A 148 -12.66 -11.08 6.13
CA LYS A 148 -13.51 -9.90 5.93
C LYS A 148 -14.94 -10.27 6.29
N GLN A 149 -15.55 -9.48 7.15
CA GLN A 149 -16.97 -9.62 7.42
C GLN A 149 -17.74 -9.27 6.13
N GLY A 150 -18.39 -10.26 5.54
CA GLY A 150 -19.25 -10.07 4.37
C GLY A 150 -20.47 -9.20 4.71
N CYS A 151 -21.14 -8.67 3.69
CA CYS A 151 -22.41 -7.99 3.87
C CYS A 151 -23.46 -9.01 4.37
N ARG A 152 -24.01 -8.75 5.55
CA ARG A 152 -25.09 -9.58 6.15
C ARG A 152 -26.47 -9.23 5.61
N LEU A 153 -26.56 -8.21 4.75
CA LEU A 153 -27.79 -7.78 4.17
C LEU A 153 -28.05 -8.55 2.87
N LEU A 154 -29.17 -9.20 2.81
CA LEU A 154 -29.67 -9.86 1.60
C LEU A 154 -30.17 -8.80 0.62
N LYS A 155 -30.05 -9.11 -0.65
CA LYS A 155 -30.58 -8.29 -1.73
C LYS A 155 -31.95 -8.84 -2.12
N VAL A 156 -32.96 -8.02 -2.04
CA VAL A 156 -34.28 -8.32 -2.58
C VAL A 156 -34.60 -7.35 -3.71
N VAL A 157 -35.11 -7.86 -4.79
CA VAL A 157 -35.30 -7.14 -6.05
C VAL A 157 -36.74 -7.22 -6.53
N CYS A 158 -37.17 -6.18 -7.20
CA CYS A 158 -38.42 -6.13 -7.91
C CYS A 158 -38.18 -6.21 -9.43
N GLU A 159 -39.11 -6.77 -10.18
CA GLU A 159 -39.06 -6.80 -11.63
C GLU A 159 -38.90 -5.41 -12.28
N CYS A 160 -39.35 -4.35 -11.58
CA CYS A 160 -39.15 -2.97 -12.04
C CYS A 160 -37.72 -2.44 -11.83
N GLY A 161 -36.79 -3.25 -11.29
CA GLY A 161 -35.40 -2.89 -11.03
C GLY A 161 -35.15 -2.25 -9.66
N CYS A 162 -36.18 -2.06 -8.83
CA CYS A 162 -36.00 -1.54 -7.46
C CYS A 162 -35.27 -2.58 -6.59
N VAL A 163 -34.28 -2.12 -5.80
CA VAL A 163 -33.47 -2.97 -4.92
C VAL A 163 -33.59 -2.52 -3.48
N VAL A 164 -33.85 -3.46 -2.58
CA VAL A 164 -33.82 -3.25 -1.13
C VAL A 164 -32.81 -4.20 -0.50
N ARG A 165 -32.13 -3.76 0.54
CA ARG A 165 -31.24 -4.61 1.34
C ARG A 165 -31.79 -4.79 2.72
N MET A 166 -32.00 -6.05 3.14
CA MET A 166 -32.55 -6.36 4.45
C MET A 166 -31.82 -7.56 5.09
N THR A 167 -32.01 -7.75 6.38
CA THR A 167 -31.42 -8.90 7.09
C THR A 167 -32.24 -10.16 6.86
N ARG A 168 -31.62 -11.34 6.95
CA ARG A 168 -32.31 -12.63 6.94
C ARG A 168 -33.44 -12.67 7.95
N LYS A 169 -33.18 -12.18 9.18
CA LYS A 169 -34.17 -12.13 10.24
C LYS A 169 -35.49 -11.48 9.79
N TRP A 170 -35.39 -10.30 9.21
CA TRP A 170 -36.60 -9.57 8.80
C TRP A 170 -37.30 -10.20 7.58
N LEU A 171 -36.51 -10.77 6.66
CA LEU A 171 -37.09 -11.49 5.52
C LEU A 171 -37.90 -12.71 5.99
N ASP A 172 -37.40 -13.44 6.99
CA ASP A 172 -38.06 -14.64 7.52
C ASP A 172 -39.26 -14.32 8.42
N GLU A 173 -39.19 -13.22 9.21
CA GLU A 173 -40.27 -12.84 10.17
C GLU A 173 -41.45 -12.12 9.49
N VAL A 174 -41.19 -11.23 8.53
CA VAL A 174 -42.23 -10.39 7.92
C VAL A 174 -42.41 -10.60 6.42
N GLY A 175 -41.54 -11.44 5.81
CA GLY A 175 -41.55 -11.68 4.37
C GLY A 175 -40.88 -10.57 3.55
N PRO A 176 -40.81 -10.74 2.22
CA PRO A 176 -40.27 -9.74 1.32
C PRO A 176 -41.15 -8.49 1.27
N PRO A 177 -40.56 -7.29 1.13
CA PRO A 177 -41.32 -6.06 1.03
C PRO A 177 -42.06 -5.98 -0.30
N THR A 178 -43.13 -5.17 -0.32
CA THR A 178 -43.83 -4.82 -1.55
C THR A 178 -43.17 -3.57 -2.15
N CYS A 179 -42.88 -3.60 -3.43
CA CYS A 179 -42.34 -2.45 -4.15
C CYS A 179 -43.38 -1.35 -4.31
N GLY A 180 -42.95 -0.10 -4.46
CA GLY A 180 -43.85 1.03 -4.77
C GLY A 180 -44.64 0.88 -6.08
N CYS A 181 -44.24 0.00 -6.98
CA CYS A 181 -44.99 -0.39 -8.19
C CYS A 181 -46.13 -1.40 -7.91
N GLY A 182 -46.28 -1.86 -6.67
CA GLY A 182 -47.31 -2.82 -6.25
C GLY A 182 -46.91 -4.28 -6.34
N SER A 183 -45.75 -4.61 -6.89
CA SER A 183 -45.27 -5.99 -7.03
C SER A 183 -44.49 -6.45 -5.79
N PRO A 184 -44.62 -7.72 -5.36
CA PRO A 184 -43.77 -8.28 -4.30
C PRO A 184 -42.31 -8.34 -4.79
N MET A 185 -41.38 -8.09 -3.86
CA MET A 185 -39.96 -8.23 -4.13
C MET A 185 -39.53 -9.67 -3.83
N VAL A 186 -38.51 -10.16 -4.53
CA VAL A 186 -37.96 -11.50 -4.33
C VAL A 186 -36.51 -11.44 -3.90
N GLU A 187 -36.05 -12.43 -3.14
CA GLU A 187 -34.63 -12.56 -2.82
C GLU A 187 -33.85 -12.88 -4.09
N GLU A 188 -32.81 -12.11 -4.37
CA GLU A 188 -31.86 -12.43 -5.42
C GLU A 188 -30.83 -13.37 -4.83
N GLU A 189 -30.80 -14.62 -5.33
CA GLU A 189 -29.72 -15.54 -5.00
C GLU A 189 -28.39 -14.91 -5.46
N GLY A 190 -27.53 -14.59 -4.51
CA GLY A 190 -26.22 -14.06 -4.83
C GLY A 190 -25.43 -15.11 -5.59
N ASP A 191 -24.95 -14.77 -6.78
CA ASP A 191 -23.84 -15.50 -7.38
C ASP A 191 -22.72 -15.55 -6.34
N GLY A 192 -22.45 -16.74 -5.83
CA GLY A 192 -21.38 -16.97 -4.86
C GLY A 192 -20.06 -16.63 -5.52
N ASP A 193 -19.59 -15.39 -5.37
CA ASP A 193 -18.18 -15.04 -5.59
C ASP A 193 -17.34 -15.65 -4.46
N ASP A 194 -17.21 -16.98 -4.50
CA ASP A 194 -16.11 -17.73 -3.92
C ASP A 194 -15.01 -17.82 -4.98
N GLU A 195 -14.07 -16.82 -5.01
CA GLU A 195 -12.68 -17.02 -5.46
C GLU A 195 -11.78 -15.91 -4.90
#